data_67f6624c2f04c23b60dd16d0f9cf8f33
#
_entry.id   67f6624c2f04c23b60dd16d0f9cf8f33
#
_cell.length_a   1.000
_cell.length_b   1.000
_cell.length_c   1.000
_cell.angle_alpha   90.00
_cell.angle_beta   90.00
_cell.angle_gamma   90.00
#
_symmetry.space_group_name_H-M   'P 1'
#
loop_
_entity.id
_entity.type
_entity.pdbx_description
1 polymer ?
#
loop_
_entity_poly.entity_id
_entity_poly.type
_entity_poly.pdbx_seq_one_letter_code
_entity_poly.pdbx_strand_id
1 'polypeptide(L)'
;MSLNISTLKENLVQAFQSMKDGDDSVFAKKVSGAVANHIKTGNITTVDAGTVPVGAFTGAGTGAMTVDASILEGVLLAACKSMAAMSAGGNAVLAAQLAAGMDAMTNAGQIKTMITGAAVTPAGVSVPLAGSGQGKFTGVSAPIIVAVNAACSTMKNISEGGDSVLAEAIAASITAYLQSGIITVQGLPPLAGSVGTGAMV
;
A
#
# COMPACT_ATOMS: atom_id res chain seq x y z
N MET A 1 9.55 10.87 -3.62
CA MET A 1 8.31 11.50 -3.12
C MET A 1 7.86 10.65 -1.97
N SER A 2 7.28 11.21 -0.93
CA SER A 2 6.73 10.46 0.21
C SER A 2 5.22 10.27 0.04
N LEU A 3 4.66 9.29 0.73
CA LEU A 3 3.22 9.08 0.84
C LEU A 3 2.54 10.37 1.32
N ASN A 4 1.62 10.91 0.52
CA ASN A 4 0.90 12.16 0.84
C ASN A 4 -0.50 11.85 1.37
N ILE A 5 -0.64 11.84 2.69
CA ILE A 5 -1.90 11.53 3.36
C ILE A 5 -3.00 12.56 3.09
N SER A 6 -2.64 13.85 2.96
CA SER A 6 -3.61 14.92 2.69
C SER A 6 -4.25 14.76 1.32
N THR A 7 -3.45 14.45 0.30
CA THR A 7 -3.96 14.19 -1.05
C THR A 7 -4.88 12.96 -1.07
N LEU A 8 -4.52 11.88 -0.36
CA LEU A 8 -5.38 10.70 -0.25
C LEU A 8 -6.71 11.06 0.42
N LYS A 9 -6.67 11.78 1.56
CA LYS A 9 -7.88 12.24 2.26
C LYS A 9 -8.78 13.05 1.34
N GLU A 10 -8.26 14.04 0.63
CA GLU A 10 -9.03 14.89 -0.30
C GLU A 10 -9.71 14.06 -1.39
N ASN A 11 -9.00 13.14 -2.01
CA ASN A 11 -9.53 12.25 -3.04
C ASN A 11 -10.64 11.33 -2.48
N LEU A 12 -10.49 10.84 -1.24
CA LEU A 12 -11.51 10.04 -0.57
C LEU A 12 -12.77 10.86 -0.25
N VAL A 13 -12.62 12.10 0.23
CA VAL A 13 -13.76 13.01 0.45
C VAL A 13 -14.54 13.22 -0.86
N GLN A 14 -13.83 13.48 -1.96
CA GLN A 14 -14.46 13.61 -3.28
C GLN A 14 -15.15 12.32 -3.73
N ALA A 15 -14.57 11.15 -3.42
CA ALA A 15 -15.20 9.86 -3.71
C ALA A 15 -16.50 9.69 -2.93
N PHE A 16 -16.52 10.02 -1.64
CA PHE A 16 -17.73 9.93 -0.80
C PHE A 16 -18.81 10.91 -1.23
N GLN A 17 -18.44 12.14 -1.55
CA GLN A 17 -19.40 13.14 -2.06
C GLN A 17 -20.05 12.69 -3.37
N SER A 18 -19.32 11.99 -4.23
CA SER A 18 -19.87 11.50 -5.49
C SER A 18 -20.85 10.34 -5.35
N MET A 19 -20.95 9.71 -4.15
CA MET A 19 -22.00 8.71 -3.89
C MET A 19 -23.41 9.30 -3.88
N LYS A 20 -23.55 10.61 -3.65
CA LYS A 20 -24.86 11.29 -3.66
C LYS A 20 -25.54 11.24 -5.02
N ASP A 21 -24.74 11.22 -6.10
CA ASP A 21 -25.20 11.28 -7.48
C ASP A 21 -24.78 10.05 -8.31
N GLY A 22 -24.06 9.10 -7.72
CA GLY A 22 -23.50 7.93 -8.37
C GLY A 22 -23.95 6.61 -7.76
N ASP A 23 -23.67 5.53 -8.46
CA ASP A 23 -23.88 4.18 -7.97
C ASP A 23 -22.65 3.64 -7.20
N ASP A 24 -22.80 2.45 -6.62
CA ASP A 24 -21.72 1.76 -5.89
C ASP A 24 -20.46 1.56 -6.73
N SER A 25 -20.58 1.45 -8.05
CA SER A 25 -19.45 1.24 -8.94
C SER A 25 -18.57 2.49 -9.06
N VAL A 26 -19.19 3.67 -9.09
CA VAL A 26 -18.48 4.97 -9.11
C VAL A 26 -17.71 5.15 -7.81
N PHE A 27 -18.33 4.84 -6.67
CA PHE A 27 -17.66 4.88 -5.37
C PHE A 27 -16.45 3.94 -5.32
N ALA A 28 -16.67 2.65 -5.60
CA ALA A 28 -15.61 1.65 -5.56
C ALA A 28 -14.43 2.02 -6.46
N LYS A 29 -14.70 2.50 -7.68
CA LYS A 29 -13.68 2.95 -8.63
C LYS A 29 -12.90 4.17 -8.15
N LYS A 30 -13.58 5.18 -7.58
CA LYS A 30 -12.89 6.38 -7.10
C LYS A 30 -12.03 6.10 -5.88
N VAL A 31 -12.53 5.32 -4.91
CA VAL A 31 -11.76 4.94 -3.72
C VAL A 31 -10.55 4.10 -4.11
N SER A 32 -10.73 3.06 -4.92
CA SER A 32 -9.62 2.19 -5.34
C SER A 32 -8.58 2.94 -6.16
N GLY A 33 -9.01 3.85 -7.03
CA GLY A 33 -8.14 4.72 -7.80
C GLY A 33 -7.33 5.68 -6.92
N ALA A 34 -7.96 6.31 -5.92
CA ALA A 34 -7.29 7.19 -4.96
C ALA A 34 -6.21 6.44 -4.17
N VAL A 35 -6.53 5.24 -3.68
CA VAL A 35 -5.60 4.38 -2.94
C VAL A 35 -4.45 3.92 -3.82
N ALA A 36 -4.71 3.43 -5.03
CA ALA A 36 -3.67 3.01 -5.96
C ALA A 36 -2.72 4.15 -6.34
N ASN A 37 -3.25 5.36 -6.53
CA ASN A 37 -2.43 6.54 -6.79
C ASN A 37 -1.57 6.90 -5.57
N HIS A 38 -2.11 6.80 -4.36
CA HIS A 38 -1.35 7.03 -3.13
C HIS A 38 -0.17 6.05 -3.00
N ILE A 39 -0.39 4.76 -3.25
CA ILE A 39 0.68 3.74 -3.25
C ILE A 39 1.78 4.08 -4.27
N LYS A 40 1.41 4.51 -5.47
CA LYS A 40 2.37 4.90 -6.53
C LYS A 40 3.23 6.11 -6.16
N THR A 41 2.78 6.97 -5.26
CA THR A 41 3.57 8.13 -4.79
C THR A 41 4.59 7.76 -3.72
N GLY A 42 4.43 6.61 -3.05
CA GLY A 42 5.37 6.10 -2.06
C GLY A 42 6.71 5.73 -2.68
N ASN A 43 7.78 6.06 -1.98
CA ASN A 43 9.12 5.64 -2.33
C ASN A 43 9.54 4.44 -1.47
N ILE A 44 10.16 3.47 -2.08
CA ILE A 44 10.68 2.29 -1.38
C ILE A 44 12.17 2.48 -1.18
N THR A 45 12.64 2.24 0.05
CA THR A 45 14.05 2.18 0.37
C THR A 45 14.38 0.82 0.97
N THR A 46 15.47 0.19 0.52
CA THR A 46 15.94 -1.11 1.03
C THR A 46 17.40 -1.04 1.42
N VAL A 47 17.77 -1.90 2.36
CA VAL A 47 19.16 -2.24 2.64
C VAL A 47 19.37 -3.66 2.13
N ASP A 48 20.34 -3.83 1.24
CA ASP A 48 20.56 -5.04 0.47
C ASP A 48 21.90 -5.67 0.87
N ALA A 49 21.92 -6.98 1.11
CA ALA A 49 23.13 -7.73 1.43
C ALA A 49 23.03 -9.16 0.88
N GLY A 50 24.17 -9.80 0.67
CA GLY A 50 24.22 -11.19 0.22
C GLY A 50 25.52 -11.59 -0.44
N THR A 51 25.52 -12.74 -1.08
CA THR A 51 26.66 -13.21 -1.87
C THR A 51 26.27 -13.18 -3.34
N VAL A 52 26.93 -12.34 -4.09
CA VAL A 52 26.80 -12.22 -5.55
C VAL A 52 27.98 -12.93 -6.24
N PRO A 53 27.95 -13.16 -7.57
CA PRO A 53 29.01 -13.91 -8.27
C PRO A 53 30.43 -13.40 -8.04
N VAL A 54 30.61 -12.11 -7.75
CA VAL A 54 31.93 -11.50 -7.52
C VAL A 54 32.34 -11.46 -6.06
N GLY A 55 31.47 -11.78 -5.10
CA GLY A 55 31.81 -11.80 -3.67
C GLY A 55 30.68 -11.36 -2.73
N ALA A 56 31.02 -11.02 -1.49
CA ALA A 56 30.07 -10.52 -0.50
C ALA A 56 29.62 -9.10 -0.87
N PHE A 57 28.32 -8.88 -1.03
CA PHE A 57 27.70 -7.63 -1.45
C PHE A 57 26.99 -6.93 -0.29
N THR A 58 27.14 -5.61 -0.25
CA THR A 58 26.31 -4.71 0.56
C THR A 58 25.90 -3.49 -0.26
N GLY A 59 24.64 -3.06 -0.11
CA GLY A 59 24.14 -1.94 -0.90
C GLY A 59 22.82 -1.40 -0.36
N ALA A 60 22.24 -0.48 -1.12
CA ALA A 60 20.94 0.10 -0.87
C ALA A 60 20.13 0.15 -2.16
N GLY A 61 18.83 -0.07 -2.04
CA GLY A 61 17.89 0.01 -3.14
C GLY A 61 16.90 1.15 -2.96
N THR A 62 16.48 1.72 -4.07
CA THR A 62 15.34 2.65 -4.13
C THR A 62 14.39 2.20 -5.22
N GLY A 63 13.08 2.38 -5.01
CA GLY A 63 12.12 1.89 -5.99
C GLY A 63 10.69 2.33 -5.73
N ALA A 64 9.78 1.69 -6.43
CA ALA A 64 8.36 1.95 -6.34
C ALA A 64 7.55 0.65 -6.42
N MET A 65 6.32 0.72 -5.91
CA MET A 65 5.33 -0.34 -6.01
C MET A 65 4.27 0.03 -7.05
N THR A 66 3.93 -0.92 -7.90
CA THR A 66 2.80 -0.80 -8.81
C THR A 66 1.71 -1.78 -8.40
N VAL A 67 0.48 -1.32 -8.34
CA VAL A 67 -0.70 -2.09 -7.94
C VAL A 67 -1.80 -1.96 -8.98
N ASP A 68 -2.68 -2.94 -9.04
CA ASP A 68 -3.89 -2.92 -9.85
C ASP A 68 -5.08 -2.48 -8.98
N ALA A 69 -5.63 -1.30 -9.27
CA ALA A 69 -6.77 -0.74 -8.56
C ALA A 69 -8.05 -1.60 -8.70
N SER A 70 -8.18 -2.36 -9.79
CA SER A 70 -9.37 -3.19 -10.04
C SER A 70 -9.59 -4.28 -8.98
N ILE A 71 -8.53 -4.72 -8.30
CA ILE A 71 -8.61 -5.70 -7.21
C ILE A 71 -9.39 -5.11 -6.04
N LEU A 72 -9.02 -3.92 -5.56
CA LEU A 72 -9.71 -3.22 -4.48
C LEU A 72 -11.10 -2.77 -4.92
N GLU A 73 -11.26 -2.31 -6.17
CA GLU A 73 -12.55 -1.93 -6.75
C GLU A 73 -13.56 -3.09 -6.67
N GLY A 74 -13.17 -4.29 -7.11
CA GLY A 74 -14.02 -5.47 -7.06
C GLY A 74 -14.46 -5.84 -5.65
N VAL A 75 -13.54 -5.76 -4.68
CA VAL A 75 -13.83 -6.04 -3.26
C VAL A 75 -14.79 -5.01 -2.68
N LEU A 76 -14.59 -3.71 -2.94
CA LEU A 76 -15.46 -2.65 -2.45
C LEU A 76 -16.85 -2.71 -3.09
N LEU A 77 -16.95 -3.02 -4.37
CA LEU A 77 -18.23 -3.20 -5.04
C LEU A 77 -19.03 -4.37 -4.45
N ALA A 78 -18.36 -5.48 -4.14
CA ALA A 78 -18.99 -6.61 -3.45
C ALA A 78 -19.44 -6.23 -2.03
N ALA A 79 -18.65 -5.42 -1.31
CA ALA A 79 -19.01 -4.90 0.00
C ALA A 79 -20.28 -4.02 -0.06
N CYS A 80 -20.35 -3.08 -0.99
CA CYS A 80 -21.53 -2.22 -1.18
C CYS A 80 -22.79 -3.05 -1.44
N LYS A 81 -22.73 -4.02 -2.34
CA LYS A 81 -23.85 -4.93 -2.61
C LYS A 81 -24.29 -5.73 -1.37
N SER A 82 -23.32 -6.19 -0.57
CA SER A 82 -23.62 -6.90 0.68
C SER A 82 -24.28 -5.98 1.70
N MET A 83 -23.80 -4.75 1.84
CA MET A 83 -24.34 -3.76 2.77
C MET A 83 -25.76 -3.31 2.39
N ALA A 84 -26.08 -3.23 1.11
CA ALA A 84 -27.42 -2.86 0.61
C ALA A 84 -28.52 -3.83 1.10
N ALA A 85 -28.17 -5.08 1.37
CA ALA A 85 -29.09 -6.10 1.88
C ALA A 85 -29.16 -6.15 3.41
N MET A 86 -28.40 -5.31 4.14
CA MET A 86 -28.26 -5.38 5.59
C MET A 86 -29.03 -4.25 6.28
N SER A 87 -29.72 -4.56 7.39
CA SER A 87 -30.33 -3.57 8.26
C SER A 87 -29.38 -2.97 9.30
N ALA A 88 -28.28 -3.67 9.61
CA ALA A 88 -27.26 -3.25 10.57
C ALA A 88 -25.89 -3.91 10.27
N GLY A 89 -24.81 -3.34 10.77
CA GLY A 89 -23.47 -3.95 10.68
C GLY A 89 -22.70 -3.61 9.40
N GLY A 90 -23.22 -2.79 8.49
CA GLY A 90 -22.55 -2.42 7.25
C GLY A 90 -21.15 -1.83 7.44
N ASN A 91 -20.94 -1.07 8.54
CA ASN A 91 -19.60 -0.52 8.84
C ASN A 91 -18.54 -1.61 9.04
N ALA A 92 -18.91 -2.70 9.72
CA ALA A 92 -17.98 -3.81 9.96
C ALA A 92 -17.63 -4.53 8.64
N VAL A 93 -18.62 -4.65 7.75
CA VAL A 93 -18.41 -5.19 6.39
C VAL A 93 -17.47 -4.30 5.60
N LEU A 94 -17.73 -2.98 5.56
CA LEU A 94 -16.87 -2.03 4.86
C LEU A 94 -15.42 -2.08 5.38
N ALA A 95 -15.25 -2.04 6.70
CA ALA A 95 -13.95 -2.07 7.35
C ALA A 95 -13.17 -3.35 7.02
N ALA A 96 -13.83 -4.51 7.13
CA ALA A 96 -13.21 -5.80 6.85
C ALA A 96 -12.85 -5.96 5.37
N GLN A 97 -13.75 -5.53 4.47
CA GLN A 97 -13.52 -5.65 3.03
C GLN A 97 -12.47 -4.65 2.53
N LEU A 98 -12.41 -3.43 3.09
CA LEU A 98 -11.33 -2.50 2.77
C LEU A 98 -9.96 -3.08 3.18
N ALA A 99 -9.85 -3.65 4.38
CA ALA A 99 -8.62 -4.27 4.84
C ALA A 99 -8.21 -5.47 3.97
N ALA A 100 -9.16 -6.37 3.67
CA ALA A 100 -8.93 -7.53 2.80
C ALA A 100 -8.55 -7.11 1.36
N GLY A 101 -9.20 -6.07 0.83
CA GLY A 101 -8.90 -5.53 -0.48
C GLY A 101 -7.51 -4.89 -0.54
N MET A 102 -7.08 -4.22 0.53
CA MET A 102 -5.72 -3.70 0.67
C MET A 102 -4.68 -4.82 0.65
N ASP A 103 -4.89 -5.87 1.44
CA ASP A 103 -3.98 -7.03 1.45
C ASP A 103 -3.93 -7.71 0.07
N ALA A 104 -5.07 -7.92 -0.58
CA ALA A 104 -5.14 -8.54 -1.90
C ALA A 104 -4.40 -7.69 -2.95
N MET A 105 -4.65 -6.38 -2.97
CA MET A 105 -4.05 -5.46 -3.94
C MET A 105 -2.52 -5.34 -3.74
N THR A 106 -2.05 -5.24 -2.50
CA THR A 106 -0.62 -5.12 -2.21
C THR A 106 0.14 -6.43 -2.41
N ASN A 107 -0.47 -7.58 -2.08
CA ASN A 107 0.11 -8.90 -2.34
C ASN A 107 0.24 -9.21 -3.84
N ALA A 108 -0.68 -8.73 -4.66
CA ALA A 108 -0.60 -8.83 -6.12
C ALA A 108 0.31 -7.76 -6.74
N GLY A 109 0.67 -6.74 -5.96
CA GLY A 109 1.51 -5.64 -6.40
C GLY A 109 2.92 -6.06 -6.77
N GLN A 110 3.53 -5.33 -7.68
CA GLN A 110 4.91 -5.55 -8.12
C GLN A 110 5.81 -4.44 -7.58
N ILE A 111 6.87 -4.84 -6.92
CA ILE A 111 7.93 -3.96 -6.43
C ILE A 111 9.14 -4.10 -7.33
N LYS A 112 9.65 -2.97 -7.83
CA LYS A 112 10.89 -2.89 -8.59
C LYS A 112 11.81 -1.87 -7.93
N THR A 113 13.05 -2.27 -7.71
CA THR A 113 14.08 -1.42 -7.12
C THR A 113 15.30 -1.31 -8.02
N MET A 114 15.98 -0.18 -7.95
CA MET A 114 17.35 0.00 -8.43
C MET A 114 18.27 -0.13 -7.21
N ILE A 115 19.22 -1.04 -7.27
CA ILE A 115 20.13 -1.37 -6.18
C ILE A 115 21.53 -0.93 -6.57
N THR A 116 22.21 -0.22 -5.68
CA THR A 116 23.62 0.19 -5.84
C THR A 116 24.39 -0.17 -4.58
N GLY A 117 25.62 -0.61 -4.75
CA GLY A 117 26.45 -1.02 -3.63
C GLY A 117 27.85 -1.46 -4.08
N ALA A 118 28.50 -2.22 -3.23
CA ALA A 118 29.80 -2.78 -3.54
C ALA A 118 29.89 -4.25 -3.11
N ALA A 119 30.59 -5.05 -3.89
CA ALA A 119 30.96 -6.41 -3.52
C ALA A 119 32.45 -6.48 -3.17
N VAL A 120 32.76 -7.23 -2.11
CA VAL A 120 34.16 -7.54 -1.74
C VAL A 120 34.53 -8.90 -2.29
N THR A 121 35.48 -8.91 -3.19
CA THR A 121 36.00 -10.16 -3.79
C THR A 121 36.78 -11.00 -2.74
N PRO A 122 36.99 -12.30 -2.98
CA PRO A 122 37.82 -13.12 -2.09
C PRO A 122 39.24 -12.59 -1.88
N ALA A 123 39.75 -11.77 -2.81
CA ALA A 123 41.05 -11.10 -2.70
C ALA A 123 41.00 -9.78 -1.89
N GLY A 124 39.84 -9.43 -1.30
CA GLY A 124 39.65 -8.20 -0.50
C GLY A 124 39.46 -6.92 -1.33
N VAL A 125 39.30 -7.04 -2.65
CA VAL A 125 39.10 -5.87 -3.53
C VAL A 125 37.60 -5.50 -3.55
N SER A 126 37.29 -4.22 -3.30
CA SER A 126 35.91 -3.70 -3.40
C SER A 126 35.62 -3.34 -4.85
N VAL A 127 34.54 -3.90 -5.37
CA VAL A 127 34.03 -3.67 -6.74
C VAL A 127 32.65 -3.03 -6.66
N PRO A 128 32.41 -1.82 -7.22
CA PRO A 128 31.09 -1.22 -7.27
C PRO A 128 30.19 -2.03 -8.18
N LEU A 129 28.95 -2.25 -7.73
CA LEU A 129 27.94 -2.97 -8.47
C LEU A 129 26.60 -2.20 -8.44
N ALA A 130 25.89 -2.25 -9.56
CA ALA A 130 24.53 -1.76 -9.67
C ALA A 130 23.67 -2.77 -10.43
N GLY A 131 22.40 -2.83 -10.08
CA GLY A 131 21.46 -3.73 -10.72
C GLY A 131 20.02 -3.41 -10.32
N SER A 132 19.13 -4.32 -10.59
CA SER A 132 17.72 -4.21 -10.22
C SER A 132 17.33 -5.32 -9.26
N GLY A 133 16.24 -5.07 -8.53
CA GLY A 133 15.61 -6.07 -7.68
C GLY A 133 14.10 -6.14 -7.89
N GLN A 134 13.54 -7.29 -7.56
CA GLN A 134 12.10 -7.50 -7.51
C GLN A 134 11.70 -7.91 -6.10
N GLY A 135 10.56 -7.37 -5.62
CA GLY A 135 10.19 -7.55 -4.23
C GLY A 135 8.71 -7.83 -4.02
N LYS A 136 8.42 -8.16 -2.77
CA LYS A 136 7.06 -8.33 -2.24
C LYS A 136 6.87 -7.46 -1.01
N PHE A 137 5.63 -7.02 -0.83
CA PHE A 137 5.17 -6.30 0.36
C PHE A 137 4.45 -7.28 1.29
N THR A 138 4.64 -7.12 2.59
CA THR A 138 3.90 -7.83 3.64
C THR A 138 3.50 -6.82 4.70
N GLY A 139 2.21 -6.59 4.87
CA GLY A 139 1.63 -5.68 5.86
C GLY A 139 0.65 -6.38 6.79
N VAL A 140 0.20 -5.66 7.83
CA VAL A 140 -0.85 -6.09 8.75
C VAL A 140 -2.03 -5.12 8.64
N SER A 141 -3.12 -5.56 8.04
CA SER A 141 -4.29 -4.72 7.73
C SER A 141 -5.29 -4.54 8.87
N ALA A 142 -5.14 -5.29 9.99
CA ALA A 142 -6.04 -5.19 11.14
C ALA A 142 -6.24 -3.75 11.67
N PRO A 143 -5.23 -2.87 11.73
CA PRO A 143 -5.43 -1.46 12.13
C PRO A 143 -6.40 -0.69 11.23
N ILE A 144 -6.53 -1.03 9.95
CA ILE A 144 -7.51 -0.42 9.04
C ILE A 144 -8.93 -0.72 9.54
N ILE A 145 -9.21 -1.96 9.94
CA ILE A 145 -10.52 -2.37 10.46
C ILE A 145 -10.88 -1.56 11.70
N VAL A 146 -9.94 -1.41 12.63
CA VAL A 146 -10.14 -0.65 13.87
C VAL A 146 -10.42 0.83 13.57
N ALA A 147 -9.61 1.45 12.73
CA ALA A 147 -9.75 2.87 12.38
C ALA A 147 -11.08 3.18 11.69
N VAL A 148 -11.49 2.37 10.71
CA VAL A 148 -12.75 2.57 9.97
C VAL A 148 -13.95 2.38 10.90
N ASN A 149 -13.97 1.34 11.74
CA ASN A 149 -15.05 1.12 12.70
C ASN A 149 -15.16 2.27 13.73
N ALA A 150 -14.04 2.79 14.22
CA ALA A 150 -14.01 3.92 15.13
C ALA A 150 -14.57 5.19 14.45
N ALA A 151 -14.16 5.48 13.22
CA ALA A 151 -14.67 6.60 12.43
C ALA A 151 -16.19 6.51 12.21
N CYS A 152 -16.68 5.34 11.80
CA CYS A 152 -18.10 5.10 11.64
C CYS A 152 -18.90 5.28 12.95
N SER A 153 -18.31 4.92 14.08
CA SER A 153 -18.93 5.15 15.40
C SER A 153 -18.98 6.64 15.76
N THR A 154 -17.95 7.40 15.43
CA THR A 154 -17.90 8.87 15.62
C THR A 154 -18.96 9.54 14.74
N MET A 155 -19.11 9.11 13.49
CA MET A 155 -20.06 9.67 12.52
C MET A 155 -21.53 9.60 13.00
N LYS A 156 -21.87 8.63 13.85
CA LYS A 156 -23.24 8.53 14.42
C LYS A 156 -23.62 9.70 15.29
N ASN A 157 -22.65 10.43 15.81
CA ASN A 157 -22.83 11.52 16.77
C ASN A 157 -22.63 12.92 16.15
N ILE A 158 -22.41 13.00 14.84
CA ILE A 158 -22.21 14.27 14.14
C ILE A 158 -23.24 14.43 13.02
N SER A 159 -23.73 15.66 12.84
CA SER A 159 -24.71 15.99 11.81
C SER A 159 -24.09 16.33 10.47
N GLU A 160 -22.83 16.82 10.47
CA GLU A 160 -22.13 17.26 9.27
C GLU A 160 -20.65 16.83 9.31
N GLY A 161 -20.02 16.71 8.14
CA GLY A 161 -18.58 16.41 8.03
C GLY A 161 -18.19 14.95 8.22
N GLY A 162 -19.14 14.02 8.28
CA GLY A 162 -18.88 12.58 8.42
C GLY A 162 -17.97 12.04 7.32
N ASP A 163 -18.11 12.51 6.09
CA ASP A 163 -17.27 12.13 4.95
C ASP A 163 -15.79 12.44 5.23
N SER A 164 -15.51 13.60 5.84
CA SER A 164 -14.14 14.00 6.19
C SER A 164 -13.56 13.14 7.31
N VAL A 165 -14.35 12.79 8.32
CA VAL A 165 -13.92 11.92 9.42
C VAL A 165 -13.56 10.53 8.91
N LEU A 166 -14.41 9.95 8.06
CA LEU A 166 -14.16 8.64 7.47
C LEU A 166 -12.95 8.67 6.52
N ALA A 167 -12.87 9.69 5.66
CA ALA A 167 -11.74 9.85 4.73
C ALA A 167 -10.41 9.97 5.46
N GLU A 168 -10.37 10.74 6.56
CA GLU A 168 -9.16 10.89 7.37
C GLU A 168 -8.74 9.58 8.02
N ALA A 169 -9.68 8.84 8.61
CA ALA A 169 -9.40 7.56 9.24
C ALA A 169 -8.89 6.52 8.23
N ILE A 170 -9.49 6.46 7.05
CA ILE A 170 -9.05 5.58 5.96
C ILE A 170 -7.66 6.01 5.48
N ALA A 171 -7.45 7.29 5.19
CA ALA A 171 -6.17 7.78 4.68
C ALA A 171 -5.03 7.53 5.68
N ALA A 172 -5.26 7.82 6.97
CA ALA A 172 -4.29 7.60 8.03
C ALA A 172 -3.95 6.11 8.20
N SER A 173 -4.97 5.24 8.25
CA SER A 173 -4.76 3.81 8.46
C SER A 173 -4.10 3.12 7.27
N ILE A 174 -4.45 3.50 6.03
CA ILE A 174 -3.79 2.99 4.83
C ILE A 174 -2.32 3.45 4.78
N THR A 175 -2.05 4.72 5.07
CA THR A 175 -0.68 5.23 5.10
C THR A 175 0.16 4.50 6.16
N ALA A 176 -0.38 4.31 7.37
CA ALA A 176 0.27 3.55 8.43
C ALA A 176 0.50 2.07 8.04
N TYR A 177 -0.47 1.44 7.38
CA TYR A 177 -0.33 0.08 6.85
C TYR A 177 0.85 -0.02 5.86
N LEU A 178 0.96 0.92 4.93
CA LEU A 178 2.04 0.95 3.93
C LEU A 178 3.40 1.20 4.57
N GLN A 179 3.48 2.12 5.54
CA GLN A 179 4.73 2.48 6.23
C GLN A 179 5.21 1.41 7.22
N SER A 180 4.29 0.68 7.85
CA SER A 180 4.62 -0.40 8.78
C SER A 180 4.89 -1.74 8.10
N GLY A 181 4.55 -1.86 6.83
CA GLY A 181 4.78 -3.07 6.06
C GLY A 181 6.25 -3.33 5.76
N ILE A 182 6.61 -4.60 5.69
CA ILE A 182 7.96 -5.04 5.36
C ILE A 182 8.04 -5.32 3.85
N ILE A 183 9.05 -4.78 3.22
CA ILE A 183 9.39 -5.05 1.84
C ILE A 183 10.61 -5.96 1.80
N THR A 184 10.50 -7.10 1.11
CA THR A 184 11.62 -7.99 0.81
C THR A 184 11.90 -7.95 -0.68
N VAL A 185 13.15 -7.73 -1.05
CA VAL A 185 13.61 -7.63 -2.44
C VAL A 185 14.67 -8.67 -2.70
N GLN A 186 14.61 -9.30 -3.86
CA GLN A 186 15.66 -10.18 -4.38
C GLN A 186 16.35 -9.49 -5.55
N GLY A 187 17.68 -9.41 -5.48
CA GLY A 187 18.50 -8.88 -6.56
C GLY A 187 18.45 -9.78 -7.80
N LEU A 188 18.34 -9.15 -8.96
CA LEU A 188 18.45 -9.79 -10.27
C LEU A 188 19.89 -9.70 -10.77
N PRO A 189 20.33 -10.54 -11.73
CA PRO A 189 21.70 -10.45 -12.28
C PRO A 189 22.05 -8.99 -12.68
N PRO A 190 23.24 -8.50 -12.33
CA PRO A 190 24.39 -9.21 -11.70
C PRO A 190 24.32 -9.37 -10.17
N LEU A 191 23.26 -8.91 -9.51
CA LEU A 191 23.07 -8.94 -8.05
C LEU A 191 22.35 -10.21 -7.56
N ALA A 192 22.24 -11.25 -8.38
CA ALA A 192 21.60 -12.51 -7.99
C ALA A 192 22.30 -13.09 -6.74
N GLY A 193 21.51 -13.38 -5.69
CA GLY A 193 22.02 -13.82 -4.39
C GLY A 193 22.03 -12.71 -3.32
N SER A 194 21.78 -11.45 -3.68
CA SER A 194 21.49 -10.41 -2.68
C SER A 194 20.01 -10.41 -2.31
N VAL A 195 19.74 -10.09 -1.04
CA VAL A 195 18.38 -9.89 -0.49
C VAL A 195 18.37 -8.55 0.20
N GLY A 196 17.33 -7.77 -0.07
CA GLY A 196 17.09 -6.49 0.58
C GLY A 196 15.84 -6.54 1.46
N THR A 197 15.87 -5.78 2.54
CA THR A 197 14.70 -5.50 3.36
C THR A 197 14.51 -3.99 3.50
N GLY A 198 13.27 -3.54 3.52
CA GLY A 198 12.99 -2.11 3.59
C GLY A 198 11.54 -1.79 3.86
N ALA A 199 11.20 -0.53 3.69
CA ALA A 199 9.87 0.02 3.91
C ALA A 199 9.49 1.03 2.83
N MET A 200 8.21 1.37 2.80
CA MET A 200 7.66 2.45 1.98
C MET A 200 7.60 3.75 2.79
N VAL A 201 8.04 4.86 2.19
CA VAL A 201 8.08 6.19 2.80
C VAL A 201 7.39 7.26 1.94
#